data_163639bbb38518a96c47cf099dd8b6f4
#
_entry.id   163639bbb38518a96c47cf099dd8b6f4
#
_cell.length_a   1.000
_cell.length_b   1.000
_cell.length_c   1.000
_cell.angle_alpha   90.00
_cell.angle_beta   90.00
_cell.angle_gamma   90.00
#
_symmetry.space_group_name_H-M   'P 1'
#
loop_
_entity.id
_entity.type
_entity.pdbx_description
1 polymer ?
#
loop_
_entity_poly.entity_id
_entity_poly.type
_entity_poly.pdbx_seq_one_letter_code
_entity_poly.pdbx_strand_id
1 'polypeptide(L)'
;QFISEKESIDNAITSLEEFKNLSEEERLQILQFKTSLLYSNNRETESLDLMKKEENNFQNSPNFKFDYAMLSDRLGNTILSEQLLKEAIKLKPDYALAYNALGYSYADRNYKLDEAKKYIEIALSIQPRNHYILDSMGWVYFRLGDLNLALQFVKKAFAIQEDPEIAAHLGEILWKQGKKEEAKKILSNSLKKYPDNAIVSETQNRLK
;
A
#
# COMPACT_ATOMS: atom_id res chain seq x y z
N GLN A 1 -9.55 31.54 -0.37
CA GLN A 1 -9.83 30.21 0.19
C GLN A 1 -8.58 29.33 0.21
N PHE A 2 -7.88 29.14 -0.93
CA PHE A 2 -6.62 28.35 -1.02
C PHE A 2 -5.48 28.84 -0.10
N ILE A 3 -5.30 30.15 0.05
CA ILE A 3 -4.26 30.74 0.91
C ILE A 3 -4.53 30.44 2.38
N SER A 4 -5.80 30.56 2.82
CA SER A 4 -6.18 30.30 4.21
C SER A 4 -6.07 28.81 4.61
N GLU A 5 -6.32 27.89 3.68
CA GLU A 5 -6.15 26.44 3.90
C GLU A 5 -4.67 26.07 4.03
N LYS A 6 -3.83 26.61 3.15
CA LYS A 6 -2.37 26.38 3.22
C LYS A 6 -1.79 26.91 4.54
N GLU A 7 -2.12 28.13 4.94
CA GLU A 7 -1.69 28.72 6.19
C GLU A 7 -2.17 27.88 7.41
N SER A 8 -3.37 27.34 7.37
CA SER A 8 -3.90 26.46 8.42
C SER A 8 -3.08 25.15 8.54
N ILE A 9 -2.67 24.58 7.42
CA ILE A 9 -1.85 23.35 7.38
C ILE A 9 -0.44 23.64 7.90
N ASP A 10 0.19 24.73 7.46
CA ASP A 10 1.53 25.12 7.88
C ASP A 10 1.55 25.43 9.40
N ASN A 11 0.51 26.09 9.91
CA ASN A 11 0.35 26.32 11.35
C ASN A 11 0.18 25.00 12.13
N ALA A 12 -0.60 24.05 11.60
CA ALA A 12 -0.74 22.72 12.21
C ALA A 12 0.59 21.95 12.24
N ILE A 13 1.36 22.01 11.15
CA ILE A 13 2.68 21.36 11.07
C ILE A 13 3.65 22.03 12.05
N THR A 14 3.65 23.36 12.15
CA THR A 14 4.52 24.13 13.05
C THR A 14 4.19 23.87 14.52
N SER A 15 2.90 23.78 14.88
CA SER A 15 2.50 23.48 16.25
C SER A 15 3.01 22.12 16.75
N LEU A 16 3.22 21.16 15.85
CA LEU A 16 3.80 19.87 16.19
C LEU A 16 5.31 19.93 16.47
N GLU A 17 5.98 21.02 16.14
CA GLU A 17 7.41 21.25 16.45
C GLU A 17 7.63 21.75 17.89
N GLU A 18 6.58 22.16 18.56
CA GLU A 18 6.63 22.58 19.96
C GLU A 18 6.82 21.41 20.93
N PHE A 19 6.49 20.19 20.52
CA PHE A 19 6.70 18.99 21.33
C PHE A 19 8.19 18.68 21.48
N LYS A 20 8.67 18.59 22.73
CA LYS A 20 10.07 18.36 23.06
C LYS A 20 10.23 17.07 23.88
N ASN A 21 11.45 16.54 23.90
CA ASN A 21 11.80 15.33 24.66
C ASN A 21 11.02 14.08 24.26
N LEU A 22 10.71 13.98 22.97
CA LEU A 22 9.99 12.84 22.41
C LEU A 22 10.91 11.64 22.16
N SER A 23 10.40 10.44 22.40
CA SER A 23 11.00 9.18 21.95
C SER A 23 11.11 9.12 20.43
N GLU A 24 11.91 8.18 19.91
CA GLU A 24 12.00 7.95 18.46
C GLU A 24 10.65 7.59 17.86
N GLU A 25 9.86 6.75 18.54
CA GLU A 25 8.54 6.33 18.10
C GLU A 25 7.56 7.51 18.02
N GLU A 26 7.51 8.37 19.03
CA GLU A 26 6.65 9.57 19.02
C GLU A 26 7.06 10.55 17.92
N ARG A 27 8.36 10.74 17.69
CA ARG A 27 8.85 11.56 16.57
C ARG A 27 8.44 10.99 15.23
N LEU A 28 8.50 9.65 15.08
CA LEU A 28 8.05 8.98 13.85
C LEU A 28 6.54 9.15 13.64
N GLN A 29 5.73 9.02 14.69
CA GLN A 29 4.28 9.25 14.62
C GLN A 29 3.95 10.68 14.18
N ILE A 30 4.65 11.68 14.74
CA ILE A 30 4.49 13.08 14.31
C ILE A 30 4.88 13.25 12.84
N LEU A 31 5.97 12.64 12.41
CA LEU A 31 6.42 12.70 11.02
C LEU A 31 5.39 12.06 10.08
N GLN A 32 4.86 10.89 10.43
CA GLN A 32 3.78 10.22 9.71
C GLN A 32 2.54 11.12 9.57
N PHE A 33 2.15 11.79 10.67
CA PHE A 33 1.03 12.72 10.64
C PHE A 33 1.31 13.92 9.72
N LYS A 34 2.48 14.56 9.83
CA LYS A 34 2.89 15.69 8.97
C LYS A 34 2.88 15.29 7.48
N THR A 35 3.47 14.15 7.15
CA THR A 35 3.53 13.65 5.76
C THR A 35 2.16 13.30 5.22
N SER A 36 1.30 12.68 6.03
CA SER A 36 -0.08 12.38 5.66
C SER A 36 -0.90 13.66 5.44
N LEU A 37 -0.73 14.65 6.30
CA LEU A 37 -1.41 15.95 6.16
C LEU A 37 -1.00 16.68 4.88
N LEU A 38 0.29 16.70 4.57
CA LEU A 38 0.79 17.27 3.32
C LEU A 38 0.23 16.52 2.10
N TYR A 39 0.32 15.18 2.12
CA TYR A 39 -0.15 14.34 1.03
C TYR A 39 -1.65 14.53 0.74
N SER A 40 -2.49 14.50 1.78
CA SER A 40 -3.95 14.67 1.64
C SER A 40 -4.38 16.06 1.18
N ASN A 41 -3.47 17.02 1.16
CA ASN A 41 -3.70 18.39 0.70
C ASN A 41 -2.95 18.71 -0.62
N ASN A 42 -2.64 17.69 -1.43
CA ASN A 42 -1.96 17.79 -2.72
C ASN A 42 -0.58 18.48 -2.62
N ARG A 43 0.14 18.24 -1.52
CA ARG A 43 1.52 18.72 -1.28
C ARG A 43 2.50 17.53 -1.22
N GLU A 44 2.37 16.64 -2.18
CA GLU A 44 3.09 15.36 -2.22
C GLU A 44 4.61 15.54 -2.25
N THR A 45 5.09 16.51 -3.03
CA THR A 45 6.54 16.80 -3.12
C THR A 45 7.08 17.22 -1.76
N GLU A 46 6.37 18.08 -1.04
CA GLU A 46 6.79 18.53 0.30
C GLU A 46 6.76 17.38 1.31
N SER A 47 5.80 16.48 1.18
CA SER A 47 5.74 15.25 1.99
C SER A 47 7.00 14.38 1.78
N LEU A 48 7.40 14.19 0.52
CA LEU A 48 8.59 13.42 0.18
C LEU A 48 9.89 14.11 0.65
N ASP A 49 9.99 15.43 0.45
CA ASP A 49 11.14 16.22 0.90
C ASP A 49 11.30 16.19 2.43
N LEU A 50 10.17 16.17 3.16
CA LEU A 50 10.19 16.03 4.61
C LEU A 50 10.73 14.66 5.04
N MET A 51 10.30 13.57 4.41
CA MET A 51 10.86 12.24 4.67
C MET A 51 12.37 12.20 4.37
N LYS A 52 12.78 12.74 3.24
CA LYS A 52 14.20 12.82 2.86
C LYS A 52 15.03 13.62 3.88
N LYS A 53 14.52 14.74 4.37
CA LYS A 53 15.19 15.59 5.38
C LYS A 53 15.40 14.82 6.69
N GLU A 54 14.43 13.99 7.08
CA GLU A 54 14.45 13.26 8.35
C GLU A 54 15.22 11.92 8.26
N GLU A 55 15.66 11.51 7.08
CA GLU A 55 16.28 10.19 6.86
C GLU A 55 17.46 9.89 7.81
N ASN A 56 18.31 10.89 8.07
CA ASN A 56 19.46 10.71 8.97
C ASN A 56 19.03 10.52 10.44
N ASN A 57 17.89 11.06 10.83
CA ASN A 57 17.35 10.95 12.19
C ASN A 57 16.73 9.57 12.44
N PHE A 58 16.36 8.85 11.38
CA PHE A 58 15.69 7.55 11.45
C PHE A 58 16.40 6.46 10.64
N GLN A 59 17.70 6.57 10.43
CA GLN A 59 18.47 5.65 9.57
C GLN A 59 18.37 4.18 9.97
N ASN A 60 18.16 3.89 11.25
CA ASN A 60 18.04 2.54 11.81
C ASN A 60 16.59 2.14 12.12
N SER A 61 15.61 2.94 11.72
CA SER A 61 14.20 2.65 11.94
C SER A 61 13.60 1.89 10.77
N PRO A 62 13.25 0.61 10.91
CA PRO A 62 12.61 -0.15 9.83
C PRO A 62 11.23 0.41 9.49
N ASN A 63 10.51 0.96 10.47
CA ASN A 63 9.20 1.57 10.26
C ASN A 63 9.32 2.85 9.41
N PHE A 64 10.29 3.71 9.71
CA PHE A 64 10.56 4.89 8.89
C PHE A 64 10.90 4.50 7.43
N LYS A 65 11.80 3.53 7.25
CA LYS A 65 12.17 3.05 5.90
C LYS A 65 10.95 2.50 5.14
N PHE A 66 10.07 1.79 5.82
CA PHE A 66 8.82 1.29 5.25
C PHE A 66 7.88 2.45 4.83
N ASP A 67 7.63 3.41 5.72
CA ASP A 67 6.73 4.54 5.43
C ASP A 67 7.26 5.42 4.29
N TYR A 68 8.57 5.67 4.29
CA TYR A 68 9.23 6.42 3.20
C TYR A 68 9.14 5.65 1.87
N ALA A 69 9.28 4.33 1.90
CA ALA A 69 9.11 3.49 0.71
C ALA A 69 7.69 3.55 0.17
N MET A 70 6.68 3.45 1.05
CA MET A 70 5.26 3.50 0.65
C MET A 70 4.88 4.85 0.04
N LEU A 71 5.38 5.95 0.61
CA LEU A 71 5.19 7.28 0.04
C LEU A 71 5.89 7.41 -1.33
N SER A 72 7.13 6.90 -1.43
CA SER A 72 7.90 6.92 -2.68
C SER A 72 7.21 6.12 -3.80
N ASP A 73 6.64 4.95 -3.47
CA ASP A 73 5.92 4.11 -4.44
C ASP A 73 4.67 4.81 -4.96
N ARG A 74 3.87 5.41 -4.07
CA ARG A 74 2.69 6.21 -4.44
C ARG A 74 3.01 7.36 -5.39
N LEU A 75 4.18 7.94 -5.26
CA LEU A 75 4.66 9.03 -6.12
C LEU A 75 5.42 8.54 -7.37
N GLY A 76 5.37 7.24 -7.64
CA GLY A 76 5.99 6.61 -8.81
C GLY A 76 7.52 6.45 -8.71
N ASN A 77 8.14 6.78 -7.56
CA ASN A 77 9.58 6.59 -7.35
C ASN A 77 9.86 5.15 -6.88
N THR A 78 9.59 4.21 -7.77
CA THR A 78 9.66 2.77 -7.48
C THR A 78 11.07 2.27 -7.19
N ILE A 79 12.12 2.94 -7.71
CA ILE A 79 13.52 2.58 -7.44
C ILE A 79 13.87 2.89 -5.99
N LEU A 80 13.52 4.08 -5.51
CA LEU A 80 13.74 4.46 -4.12
C LEU A 80 12.92 3.59 -3.17
N SER A 81 11.66 3.33 -3.52
CA SER A 81 10.79 2.44 -2.74
C SER A 81 11.41 1.04 -2.59
N GLU A 82 11.87 0.42 -3.68
CA GLU A 82 12.53 -0.88 -3.66
C GLU A 82 13.76 -0.88 -2.75
N GLN A 83 14.60 0.15 -2.83
CA GLN A 83 15.79 0.30 -1.98
C GLN A 83 15.41 0.37 -0.50
N LEU A 84 14.48 1.24 -0.14
CA LEU A 84 14.04 1.47 1.24
C LEU A 84 13.37 0.23 1.83
N LEU A 85 12.56 -0.51 1.05
CA LEU A 85 11.96 -1.77 1.50
C LEU A 85 13.03 -2.83 1.80
N LYS A 86 14.07 -2.93 0.97
CA LYS A 86 15.19 -3.84 1.23
C LYS A 86 15.98 -3.45 2.48
N GLU A 87 16.15 -2.15 2.72
CA GLU A 87 16.77 -1.64 3.95
C GLU A 87 15.90 -1.96 5.17
N ALA A 88 14.57 -1.76 5.09
CA ALA A 88 13.62 -2.11 6.15
C ALA A 88 13.68 -3.61 6.50
N ILE A 89 13.72 -4.48 5.49
CA ILE A 89 13.86 -5.93 5.65
C ILE A 89 15.19 -6.28 6.30
N LYS A 90 16.30 -5.63 5.91
CA LYS A 90 17.62 -5.85 6.52
C LYS A 90 17.65 -5.47 8.00
N LEU A 91 16.97 -4.36 8.36
CA LEU A 91 16.88 -3.90 9.76
C LEU A 91 15.95 -4.79 10.59
N LYS A 92 14.88 -5.30 9.98
CA LYS A 92 13.86 -6.12 10.64
C LYS A 92 13.51 -7.34 9.76
N PRO A 93 14.23 -8.47 9.88
CA PRO A 93 14.06 -9.65 9.03
C PRO A 93 12.69 -10.35 9.13
N ASP A 94 11.91 -10.05 10.15
CA ASP A 94 10.52 -10.54 10.34
C ASP A 94 9.45 -9.48 9.97
N TYR A 95 9.82 -8.48 9.16
CA TYR A 95 8.90 -7.43 8.77
C TYR A 95 8.00 -7.86 7.60
N ALA A 96 6.95 -8.61 7.90
CA ALA A 96 6.03 -9.17 6.91
C ALA A 96 5.49 -8.11 5.93
N LEU A 97 5.12 -6.91 6.41
CA LEU A 97 4.57 -5.85 5.56
C LEU A 97 5.59 -5.31 4.55
N ALA A 98 6.89 -5.25 4.91
CA ALA A 98 7.91 -4.79 3.97
C ALA A 98 8.16 -5.85 2.85
N TYR A 99 8.18 -7.13 3.19
CA TYR A 99 8.20 -8.20 2.20
C TYR A 99 6.98 -8.15 1.28
N ASN A 100 5.79 -7.97 1.87
CA ASN A 100 4.56 -7.87 1.09
C ASN A 100 4.57 -6.68 0.14
N ALA A 101 4.95 -5.51 0.61
CA ALA A 101 5.00 -4.29 -0.21
C ALA A 101 5.97 -4.45 -1.40
N LEU A 102 7.16 -5.03 -1.15
CA LEU A 102 8.15 -5.28 -2.21
C LEU A 102 7.63 -6.29 -3.24
N GLY A 103 7.04 -7.39 -2.78
CA GLY A 103 6.47 -8.40 -3.65
C GLY A 103 5.27 -7.89 -4.45
N TYR A 104 4.36 -7.14 -3.82
CA TYR A 104 3.21 -6.54 -4.47
C TYR A 104 3.63 -5.52 -5.54
N SER A 105 4.56 -4.61 -5.22
CA SER A 105 5.09 -3.63 -6.17
C SER A 105 5.72 -4.29 -7.40
N TYR A 106 6.38 -5.43 -7.24
CA TYR A 106 6.89 -6.21 -8.39
C TYR A 106 5.75 -6.83 -9.20
N ALA A 107 4.76 -7.42 -8.54
CA ALA A 107 3.63 -8.07 -9.21
C ALA A 107 2.77 -7.05 -9.96
N ASP A 108 2.47 -5.91 -9.35
CA ASP A 108 1.65 -4.88 -9.95
C ASP A 108 2.27 -4.32 -11.23
N ARG A 109 3.56 -4.10 -11.23
CA ARG A 109 4.34 -3.69 -12.41
C ARG A 109 4.63 -4.82 -13.41
N ASN A 110 4.14 -6.04 -13.15
CA ASN A 110 4.45 -7.23 -13.95
C ASN A 110 5.97 -7.46 -14.12
N TYR A 111 6.73 -7.25 -13.05
CA TYR A 111 8.19 -7.27 -13.02
C TYR A 111 8.67 -8.30 -12.00
N LYS A 112 9.69 -9.09 -12.33
CA LYS A 112 10.33 -10.09 -11.45
C LYS A 112 9.31 -10.96 -10.67
N LEU A 113 8.31 -11.52 -11.36
CA LEU A 113 7.20 -12.24 -10.74
C LEU A 113 7.62 -13.40 -9.84
N ASP A 114 8.71 -14.10 -10.18
CA ASP A 114 9.24 -15.18 -9.33
C ASP A 114 9.84 -14.66 -8.01
N GLU A 115 10.48 -13.48 -8.04
CA GLU A 115 10.96 -12.81 -6.84
C GLU A 115 9.77 -12.26 -6.03
N ALA A 116 8.76 -11.67 -6.70
CA ALA A 116 7.53 -11.22 -6.08
C ALA A 116 6.87 -12.34 -5.27
N LYS A 117 6.72 -13.51 -5.88
CA LYS A 117 6.17 -14.70 -5.22
C LYS A 117 6.96 -15.07 -3.98
N LYS A 118 8.30 -15.15 -4.08
CA LYS A 118 9.16 -15.48 -2.92
C LYS A 118 9.01 -14.49 -1.76
N TYR A 119 8.97 -13.19 -2.06
CA TYR A 119 8.79 -12.17 -1.01
C TYR A 119 7.43 -12.33 -0.32
N ILE A 120 6.36 -12.55 -1.08
CA ILE A 120 5.03 -12.74 -0.48
C ILE A 120 4.92 -14.07 0.27
N GLU A 121 5.59 -15.14 -0.19
CA GLU A 121 5.69 -16.40 0.55
C GLU A 121 6.35 -16.20 1.93
N ILE A 122 7.42 -15.40 1.99
CA ILE A 122 8.05 -15.02 3.28
C ILE A 122 7.06 -14.25 4.14
N ALA A 123 6.39 -13.26 3.58
CA ALA A 123 5.38 -12.47 4.31
C ALA A 123 4.26 -13.36 4.87
N LEU A 124 3.75 -14.32 4.09
CA LEU A 124 2.74 -15.29 4.53
C LEU A 124 3.26 -16.25 5.61
N SER A 125 4.54 -16.62 5.59
CA SER A 125 5.12 -17.46 6.64
C SER A 125 5.13 -16.75 8.00
N ILE A 126 5.26 -15.41 8.00
CA ILE A 126 5.26 -14.57 9.20
C ILE A 126 3.82 -14.24 9.64
N GLN A 127 2.95 -13.89 8.69
CA GLN A 127 1.55 -13.50 8.94
C GLN A 127 0.56 -14.26 8.04
N PRO A 128 0.27 -15.54 8.30
CA PRO A 128 -0.46 -16.41 7.37
C PRO A 128 -1.96 -16.06 7.19
N ARG A 129 -2.52 -15.23 8.05
CA ARG A 129 -3.93 -14.81 8.02
C ARG A 129 -4.11 -13.32 7.71
N ASN A 130 -3.05 -12.63 7.31
CA ASN A 130 -3.17 -11.24 6.90
C ASN A 130 -3.83 -11.15 5.51
N HIS A 131 -4.98 -10.50 5.45
CA HIS A 131 -5.78 -10.39 4.21
C HIS A 131 -5.06 -9.64 3.10
N TYR A 132 -4.27 -8.61 3.39
CA TYR A 132 -3.48 -7.90 2.38
C TYR A 132 -2.40 -8.79 1.77
N ILE A 133 -1.73 -9.63 2.58
CA ILE A 133 -0.70 -10.54 2.08
C ILE A 133 -1.31 -11.68 1.26
N LEU A 134 -2.48 -12.19 1.67
CA LEU A 134 -3.22 -13.19 0.90
C LEU A 134 -3.70 -12.62 -0.44
N ASP A 135 -4.17 -11.38 -0.46
CA ASP A 135 -4.56 -10.70 -1.69
C ASP A 135 -3.37 -10.51 -2.62
N SER A 136 -2.25 -10.03 -2.10
CA SER A 136 -1.00 -9.88 -2.87
C SER A 136 -0.52 -11.21 -3.48
N MET A 137 -0.64 -12.33 -2.76
CA MET A 137 -0.34 -13.65 -3.32
C MET A 137 -1.30 -14.01 -4.46
N GLY A 138 -2.58 -13.72 -4.30
CA GLY A 138 -3.56 -13.88 -5.37
C GLY A 138 -3.23 -13.03 -6.60
N TRP A 139 -2.79 -11.79 -6.39
CA TRP A 139 -2.37 -10.91 -7.47
C TRP A 139 -1.13 -11.42 -8.20
N VAL A 140 -0.14 -11.94 -7.47
CA VAL A 140 1.03 -12.61 -8.08
C VAL A 140 0.60 -13.77 -8.97
N TYR A 141 -0.27 -14.66 -8.49
CA TYR A 141 -0.76 -15.77 -9.32
C TYR A 141 -1.57 -15.31 -10.53
N PHE A 142 -2.34 -14.24 -10.39
CA PHE A 142 -3.03 -13.62 -11.50
C PHE A 142 -2.05 -13.14 -12.59
N ARG A 143 -0.97 -12.47 -12.20
CA ARG A 143 0.09 -12.01 -13.11
C ARG A 143 0.87 -13.16 -13.73
N LEU A 144 1.05 -14.26 -13.02
CA LEU A 144 1.66 -15.49 -13.52
C LEU A 144 0.71 -16.30 -14.43
N GLY A 145 -0.57 -15.93 -14.52
CA GLY A 145 -1.58 -16.61 -15.34
C GLY A 145 -2.29 -17.78 -14.67
N ASP A 146 -1.97 -18.12 -13.43
CA ASP A 146 -2.69 -19.14 -12.66
C ASP A 146 -3.96 -18.57 -12.02
N LEU A 147 -5.00 -18.48 -12.83
CA LEU A 147 -6.30 -17.91 -12.40
C LEU A 147 -6.97 -18.73 -11.29
N ASN A 148 -6.67 -20.02 -11.15
CA ASN A 148 -7.28 -20.86 -10.11
C ASN A 148 -6.67 -20.57 -8.75
N LEU A 149 -5.35 -20.53 -8.64
CA LEU A 149 -4.67 -20.13 -7.42
C LEU A 149 -4.95 -18.66 -7.08
N ALA A 150 -4.94 -17.77 -8.08
CA ALA A 150 -5.33 -16.37 -7.89
C ALA A 150 -6.69 -16.24 -7.20
N LEU A 151 -7.72 -16.90 -7.75
CA LEU A 151 -9.07 -16.89 -7.20
C LEU A 151 -9.12 -17.46 -5.78
N GLN A 152 -8.38 -18.55 -5.53
CA GLN A 152 -8.34 -19.18 -4.21
C GLN A 152 -7.79 -18.23 -3.13
N PHE A 153 -6.68 -17.54 -3.42
CA PHE A 153 -6.04 -16.64 -2.48
C PHE A 153 -6.86 -15.37 -2.25
N VAL A 154 -7.34 -14.73 -3.33
CA VAL A 154 -8.13 -13.49 -3.19
C VAL A 154 -9.49 -13.76 -2.52
N LYS A 155 -10.15 -14.91 -2.78
CA LYS A 155 -11.36 -15.28 -2.04
C LYS A 155 -11.10 -15.48 -0.54
N LYS A 156 -9.95 -16.05 -0.15
CA LYS A 156 -9.57 -16.15 1.26
C LYS A 156 -9.36 -14.77 1.89
N ALA A 157 -8.68 -13.86 1.18
CA ALA A 157 -8.48 -12.49 1.61
C ALA A 157 -9.82 -11.76 1.81
N PHE A 158 -10.68 -11.82 0.81
CA PHE A 158 -12.00 -11.19 0.82
C PHE A 158 -12.93 -11.73 1.91
N ALA A 159 -12.84 -13.01 2.22
CA ALA A 159 -13.60 -13.62 3.31
C ALA A 159 -13.14 -13.16 4.71
N ILE A 160 -11.89 -12.73 4.86
CA ILE A 160 -11.37 -12.15 6.11
C ILE A 160 -11.78 -10.68 6.20
N GLN A 161 -11.60 -9.93 5.12
CA GLN A 161 -11.89 -8.51 5.04
C GLN A 161 -12.45 -8.14 3.66
N GLU A 162 -13.66 -7.61 3.62
CA GLU A 162 -14.27 -7.04 2.41
C GLU A 162 -13.68 -5.64 2.14
N ASP A 163 -12.45 -5.62 1.67
CA ASP A 163 -11.74 -4.40 1.30
C ASP A 163 -12.01 -4.04 -0.17
N PRO A 164 -12.09 -2.74 -0.56
CA PRO A 164 -12.32 -2.32 -1.94
C PRO A 164 -11.26 -2.79 -2.93
N GLU A 165 -9.98 -2.76 -2.56
CA GLU A 165 -8.89 -3.21 -3.43
C GLU A 165 -8.97 -4.72 -3.67
N ILE A 166 -9.22 -5.49 -2.61
CA ILE A 166 -9.44 -6.94 -2.70
C ILE A 166 -10.68 -7.26 -3.56
N ALA A 167 -11.74 -6.46 -3.45
CA ALA A 167 -12.92 -6.60 -4.30
C ALA A 167 -12.62 -6.32 -5.77
N ALA A 168 -11.76 -5.33 -6.07
CA ALA A 168 -11.31 -5.03 -7.42
C ALA A 168 -10.50 -6.18 -8.01
N HIS A 169 -9.52 -6.72 -7.29
CA HIS A 169 -8.72 -7.88 -7.71
C HIS A 169 -9.61 -9.12 -7.93
N LEU A 170 -10.55 -9.39 -7.01
CA LEU A 170 -11.50 -10.51 -7.16
C LEU A 170 -12.36 -10.33 -8.41
N GLY A 171 -12.84 -9.12 -8.67
CA GLY A 171 -13.61 -8.78 -9.86
C GLY A 171 -12.82 -9.05 -11.16
N GLU A 172 -11.56 -8.63 -11.22
CA GLU A 172 -10.69 -8.84 -12.37
C GLU A 172 -10.42 -10.33 -12.64
N ILE A 173 -10.09 -11.08 -11.58
CA ILE A 173 -9.82 -12.53 -11.70
C ILE A 173 -11.06 -13.27 -12.17
N LEU A 174 -12.23 -12.99 -11.59
CA LEU A 174 -13.50 -13.58 -11.99
C LEU A 174 -13.83 -13.24 -13.46
N TRP A 175 -13.63 -11.99 -13.86
CA TRP A 175 -13.86 -11.57 -15.24
C TRP A 175 -12.95 -12.31 -16.21
N LYS A 176 -11.67 -12.43 -15.88
CA LYS A 176 -10.69 -13.15 -16.69
C LYS A 176 -11.01 -14.65 -16.80
N GLN A 177 -11.67 -15.24 -15.80
CA GLN A 177 -12.19 -16.61 -15.81
C GLN A 177 -13.52 -16.75 -16.59
N GLY A 178 -14.08 -15.67 -17.16
CA GLY A 178 -15.38 -15.67 -17.83
C GLY A 178 -16.59 -15.59 -16.91
N LYS A 179 -16.42 -15.49 -15.58
CA LYS A 179 -17.48 -15.38 -14.58
C LYS A 179 -17.96 -13.93 -14.42
N LYS A 180 -18.40 -13.36 -15.56
CA LYS A 180 -18.67 -11.92 -15.67
C LYS A 180 -19.76 -11.43 -14.71
N GLU A 181 -20.83 -12.20 -14.52
CA GLU A 181 -21.93 -11.79 -13.64
C GLU A 181 -21.53 -11.80 -12.16
N GLU A 182 -20.68 -12.77 -11.75
CA GLU A 182 -20.09 -12.76 -10.40
C GLU A 182 -19.19 -11.52 -10.20
N ALA A 183 -18.33 -11.22 -11.16
CA ALA A 183 -17.45 -10.05 -11.13
C ALA A 183 -18.24 -8.76 -10.96
N LYS A 184 -19.26 -8.53 -11.80
CA LYS A 184 -20.15 -7.36 -11.71
C LYS A 184 -20.81 -7.24 -10.33
N LYS A 185 -21.29 -8.36 -9.79
CA LYS A 185 -21.94 -8.41 -8.48
C LYS A 185 -20.98 -7.99 -7.36
N ILE A 186 -19.75 -8.51 -7.35
CA ILE A 186 -18.72 -8.15 -6.35
C ILE A 186 -18.42 -6.66 -6.41
N LEU A 187 -18.11 -6.13 -7.60
CA LEU A 187 -17.78 -4.71 -7.77
C LEU A 187 -18.95 -3.80 -7.40
N SER A 188 -20.18 -4.13 -7.84
CA SER A 188 -21.36 -3.33 -7.51
C SER A 188 -21.67 -3.35 -6.00
N ASN A 189 -21.47 -4.47 -5.31
CA ASN A 189 -21.65 -4.54 -3.87
C ASN A 189 -20.59 -3.72 -3.13
N SER A 190 -19.33 -3.76 -3.60
CA SER A 190 -18.26 -2.95 -3.04
C SER A 190 -18.56 -1.45 -3.21
N LEU A 191 -19.02 -1.00 -4.39
CA LEU A 191 -19.41 0.41 -4.61
C LEU A 191 -20.63 0.84 -3.80
N LYS A 192 -21.58 -0.05 -3.49
CA LYS A 192 -22.67 0.29 -2.56
C LYS A 192 -22.16 0.59 -1.15
N LYS A 193 -21.12 -0.11 -0.71
CA LYS A 193 -20.50 0.06 0.61
C LYS A 193 -19.51 1.23 0.63
N TYR A 194 -18.82 1.45 -0.49
CA TYR A 194 -17.76 2.45 -0.67
C TYR A 194 -18.01 3.25 -1.98
N PRO A 195 -19.00 4.18 -2.01
CA PRO A 195 -19.48 4.82 -3.25
C PRO A 195 -18.40 5.62 -3.99
N ASP A 196 -17.49 6.25 -3.25
CA ASP A 196 -16.45 7.14 -3.79
C ASP A 196 -15.11 6.43 -4.02
N ASN A 197 -15.07 5.09 -3.95
CA ASN A 197 -13.84 4.37 -4.14
C ASN A 197 -13.43 4.33 -5.61
N ALA A 198 -12.35 5.03 -5.95
CA ALA A 198 -11.83 5.16 -7.31
C ALA A 198 -11.39 3.81 -7.90
N ILE A 199 -10.69 2.96 -7.11
CA ILE A 199 -10.13 1.68 -7.60
C ILE A 199 -11.26 0.77 -8.10
N VAL A 200 -12.32 0.61 -7.31
CA VAL A 200 -13.47 -0.25 -7.70
C VAL A 200 -14.22 0.34 -8.89
N SER A 201 -14.42 1.67 -8.90
CA SER A 201 -15.10 2.37 -9.99
C SER A 201 -14.36 2.24 -11.31
N GLU A 202 -13.05 2.47 -11.31
CA GLU A 202 -12.19 2.32 -12.48
C GLU A 202 -12.16 0.87 -12.96
N THR A 203 -12.03 -0.10 -12.05
CA THR A 203 -12.07 -1.53 -12.37
C THR A 203 -13.41 -1.90 -13.00
N GLN A 204 -14.54 -1.47 -12.44
CA GLN A 204 -15.85 -1.73 -13.01
C GLN A 204 -16.01 -1.12 -14.42
N ASN A 205 -15.45 0.08 -14.65
CA ASN A 205 -15.51 0.74 -15.95
C ASN A 205 -14.65 0.03 -17.01
N ARG A 206 -13.50 -0.49 -16.62
CA ARG A 206 -12.58 -1.23 -17.50
C ARG A 206 -13.13 -2.62 -17.90
N LEU A 207 -13.96 -3.22 -17.06
CA LEU A 207 -14.54 -4.54 -17.26
C LEU A 207 -15.97 -4.54 -17.87
N LYS A 208 -16.36 -3.47 -18.59
CA LYS A 208 -17.65 -3.36 -19.26
C LYS A 208 -17.72 -4.09 -20.60
#